data_8d6a5ea318f647df9165e3fbc4245162
#
_entry.id   8d6a5ea318f647df9165e3fbc4245162
#
_cell.length_a   1.000
_cell.length_b   1.000
_cell.length_c   1.000
_cell.angle_alpha   90.00
_cell.angle_beta   90.00
_cell.angle_gamma   90.00
#
_symmetry.space_group_name_H-M   'P 1'
#
loop_
_entity.id
_entity.type
_entity.pdbx_description
1 polymer ?
#
loop_
_entity_poly.entity_id
_entity_poly.type
_entity_poly.pdbx_seq_one_letter_code
_entity_poly.pdbx_strand_id
1 'polypeptide(L)'
;MIYTVTFNPSLDYIVSVEDFRLGRTNRTSSELLLPGGKGLNVSMVLRNLGIESVALGFAAGFLGEEILRRAGEMGVKADFISVEKGLSRINVKLKSVDGTEINGCGPMIEDAAG
;
A
#
# COMPACT_ATOMS: atom_id res chain seq x y z
N MET A 1 19.97 -12.02 -6.92
CA MET A 1 18.61 -11.52 -6.94
C MET A 1 18.16 -11.18 -5.53
N ILE A 2 17.55 -10.03 -5.35
CA ILE A 2 17.06 -9.57 -4.05
C ILE A 2 15.55 -9.74 -4.02
N TYR A 3 15.04 -10.27 -2.91
CA TYR A 3 13.61 -10.38 -2.67
C TYR A 3 13.23 -9.53 -1.47
N THR A 4 12.13 -8.80 -1.59
CA THR A 4 11.51 -8.10 -0.46
C THR A 4 10.21 -8.78 -0.13
N VAL A 5 9.79 -8.69 1.13
CA VAL A 5 8.55 -9.35 1.59
C VAL A 5 7.64 -8.33 2.24
N THR A 6 6.41 -8.26 1.75
CA THR A 6 5.35 -7.44 2.33
C THR A 6 4.13 -8.33 2.49
N PHE A 7 3.90 -8.86 3.70
CA PHE A 7 2.77 -9.77 3.90
C PHE A 7 1.43 -9.10 3.64
N ASN A 8 1.30 -7.85 4.03
CA ASN A 8 0.03 -7.14 3.93
C ASN A 8 0.23 -5.76 3.29
N PRO A 9 0.40 -5.71 1.96
CA PRO A 9 0.55 -4.45 1.26
C PRO A 9 -0.71 -3.61 1.34
N SER A 10 -0.57 -2.33 1.05
CA SER A 10 -1.66 -1.38 1.15
C SER A 10 -1.74 -0.48 -0.08
N LEU A 11 -2.90 0.12 -0.26
CA LEU A 11 -3.05 1.31 -1.08
C LEU A 11 -3.12 2.48 -0.12
N ASP A 12 -2.14 3.37 -0.18
CA ASP A 12 -2.04 4.49 0.75
C ASP A 12 -2.66 5.73 0.12
N TYR A 13 -3.68 6.26 0.80
CA TYR A 13 -4.33 7.51 0.43
C TYR A 13 -3.76 8.61 1.31
N ILE A 14 -2.86 9.40 0.74
CA ILE A 14 -2.12 10.44 1.46
C ILE A 14 -2.77 11.77 1.15
N VAL A 15 -3.33 12.42 2.16
CA VAL A 15 -4.12 13.62 1.98
C VAL A 15 -3.68 14.75 2.90
N SER A 16 -3.90 15.98 2.45
CA SER A 16 -3.84 17.16 3.28
C SER A 16 -5.22 17.78 3.34
N VAL A 17 -5.61 18.23 4.53
CA VAL A 17 -6.89 18.91 4.76
C VAL A 17 -6.57 20.19 5.50
N GLU A 18 -6.93 21.34 4.90
CA GLU A 18 -6.76 22.61 5.57
C GLU A 18 -7.85 22.76 6.62
N ASP A 19 -7.44 23.24 7.80
CA ASP A 19 -8.36 23.52 8.90
C ASP A 19 -9.24 22.31 9.25
N PHE A 20 -8.60 21.16 9.48
CA PHE A 20 -9.29 19.91 9.83
C PHE A 20 -10.12 20.09 11.12
N ARG A 21 -11.40 19.69 11.08
CA ARG A 21 -12.31 19.80 12.21
C ARG A 21 -13.08 18.50 12.44
N LEU A 22 -13.08 18.03 13.65
CA LEU A 22 -13.87 16.87 14.05
C LEU A 22 -15.37 17.17 13.94
N GLY A 23 -16.14 16.14 13.59
CA GLY A 23 -17.60 16.24 13.49
C GLY A 23 -18.10 17.05 12.31
N ARG A 24 -17.23 17.34 11.34
CA ARG A 24 -17.58 18.12 10.16
C ARG A 24 -17.14 17.41 8.89
N THR A 25 -17.72 17.81 7.77
CA THR A 25 -17.21 17.40 6.46
C THR A 25 -15.95 18.18 6.16
N ASN A 26 -14.87 17.44 5.93
CA ASN A 26 -13.58 18.04 5.57
C ASN A 26 -13.26 17.67 4.13
N ARG A 27 -12.73 18.63 3.38
CA ARG A 27 -12.33 18.38 1.99
C ARG A 27 -10.83 18.46 1.86
N THR A 28 -10.28 17.58 1.04
CA THR A 28 -8.84 17.53 0.83
C THR A 28 -8.37 18.71 -0.02
N SER A 29 -7.21 19.24 0.33
CA SER A 29 -6.51 20.22 -0.49
C SER A 29 -5.48 19.57 -1.42
N SER A 30 -5.00 18.38 -1.06
CA SER A 30 -4.16 17.57 -1.92
C SER A 30 -4.38 16.10 -1.64
N GLU A 31 -4.18 15.29 -2.67
CA GLU A 31 -4.38 13.84 -2.61
C GLU A 31 -3.29 13.12 -3.39
N LEU A 32 -2.84 11.97 -2.86
CA LEU A 32 -1.88 11.11 -3.53
C LEU A 32 -2.19 9.66 -3.19
N LEU A 33 -2.23 8.80 -4.18
CA LEU A 33 -2.42 7.36 -4.00
C LEU A 33 -1.14 6.63 -4.38
N LEU A 34 -0.60 5.87 -3.43
CA LEU A 34 0.62 5.08 -3.65
C LEU A 34 0.46 3.66 -3.10
N PRO A 35 1.07 2.67 -3.76
CA PRO A 35 1.18 1.37 -3.13
C PRO A 35 2.11 1.48 -1.94
N GLY A 36 1.81 0.78 -0.86
CA GLY A 36 2.55 0.86 0.39
C GLY A 36 2.87 -0.50 0.96
N GLY A 37 3.72 -0.46 1.97
CA GLY A 37 4.27 -1.62 2.66
C GLY A 37 5.79 -1.53 2.67
N LYS A 38 6.40 -1.95 3.76
CA LYS A 38 7.86 -1.78 3.93
C LYS A 38 8.66 -2.46 2.82
N GLY A 39 8.30 -3.70 2.49
CA GLY A 39 8.99 -4.44 1.43
C GLY A 39 8.85 -3.77 0.06
N LEU A 40 7.64 -3.31 -0.30
CA LEU A 40 7.42 -2.59 -1.53
C LEU A 40 8.24 -1.30 -1.56
N ASN A 41 8.27 -0.58 -0.46
CA ASN A 41 9.05 0.66 -0.37
C ASN A 41 10.54 0.40 -0.56
N VAL A 42 11.05 -0.69 0.01
CA VAL A 42 12.45 -1.10 -0.21
C VAL A 42 12.70 -1.42 -1.69
N SER A 43 11.79 -2.15 -2.33
CA SER A 43 11.91 -2.47 -3.76
C SER A 43 11.92 -1.21 -4.62
N MET A 44 11.13 -0.21 -4.28
CA MET A 44 11.12 1.07 -5.00
C MET A 44 12.45 1.81 -4.85
N VAL A 45 13.01 1.82 -3.65
CA VAL A 45 14.33 2.43 -3.40
C VAL A 45 15.42 1.71 -4.19
N LEU A 46 15.40 0.38 -4.16
CA LEU A 46 16.38 -0.43 -4.91
C LEU A 46 16.30 -0.14 -6.41
N ARG A 47 15.08 -0.07 -6.94
CA ARG A 47 14.89 0.25 -8.36
C ARG A 47 15.47 1.62 -8.70
N ASN A 48 15.25 2.62 -7.85
CA ASN A 48 15.81 3.96 -8.07
C ASN A 48 17.33 3.97 -8.03
N LEU A 49 17.93 3.02 -7.33
CA LEU A 49 19.39 2.82 -7.31
C LEU A 49 19.90 1.92 -8.43
N GLY A 50 19.03 1.49 -9.34
CA GLY A 50 19.40 0.62 -10.45
C GLY A 50 19.56 -0.85 -10.06
N ILE A 51 19.04 -1.25 -8.90
CA ILE A 51 19.15 -2.62 -8.40
C ILE A 51 17.80 -3.34 -8.59
N GLU A 52 17.82 -4.49 -9.25
CA GLU A 52 16.61 -5.28 -9.42
C GLU A 52 16.25 -6.04 -8.15
N SER A 53 14.96 -6.10 -7.86
CA SER A 53 14.41 -6.92 -6.80
C SER A 53 13.03 -7.44 -7.20
N VAL A 54 12.54 -8.45 -6.48
CA VAL A 54 11.19 -8.96 -6.65
C VAL A 54 10.48 -8.81 -5.30
N ALA A 55 9.35 -8.12 -5.31
CA ALA A 55 8.53 -7.97 -4.12
C ALA A 55 7.57 -9.16 -4.00
N LEU A 56 7.60 -9.83 -2.87
CA LEU A 56 6.73 -10.95 -2.55
C LEU A 56 5.72 -10.52 -1.49
N GLY A 57 4.55 -11.12 -1.50
CA GLY A 57 3.51 -10.82 -0.52
C GLY A 57 2.18 -11.46 -0.89
N PHE A 58 1.14 -10.99 -0.23
CA PHE A 58 -0.22 -11.44 -0.46
C PHE A 58 -1.08 -10.30 -0.98
N ALA A 59 -1.98 -10.58 -1.90
CA ALA A 59 -2.88 -9.60 -2.47
C ALA A 59 -4.30 -10.15 -2.51
N ALA A 60 -5.29 -9.34 -2.15
CA ALA A 60 -6.68 -9.76 -2.09
C ALA A 60 -7.60 -8.76 -2.78
N GLY A 61 -8.52 -9.28 -3.60
CA GLY A 61 -9.57 -8.53 -4.24
C GLY A 61 -9.08 -7.46 -5.21
N PHE A 62 -9.97 -6.54 -5.56
CA PHE A 62 -9.66 -5.48 -6.52
C PHE A 62 -8.59 -4.51 -5.99
N LEU A 63 -8.53 -4.32 -4.67
CA LEU A 63 -7.50 -3.48 -4.07
C LEU A 63 -6.11 -4.10 -4.22
N GLY A 64 -6.01 -5.44 -4.07
CA GLY A 64 -4.76 -6.14 -4.30
C GLY A 64 -4.30 -6.00 -5.74
N GLU A 65 -5.22 -6.15 -6.69
CA GLU A 65 -4.91 -5.96 -8.11
C GLU A 65 -4.43 -4.55 -8.41
N GLU A 66 -5.07 -3.55 -7.83
CA GLU A 66 -4.68 -2.15 -8.03
C GLU A 66 -3.31 -1.84 -7.43
N ILE A 67 -3.00 -2.40 -6.26
CA ILE A 67 -1.68 -2.27 -5.65
C ILE A 67 -0.60 -2.82 -6.58
N LEU A 68 -0.83 -4.02 -7.13
CA LEU A 68 0.09 -4.65 -8.07
C LEU A 68 0.27 -3.83 -9.34
N ARG A 69 -0.83 -3.31 -9.88
CA ARG A 69 -0.80 -2.49 -11.09
C ARG A 69 0.04 -1.23 -10.88
N ARG A 70 -0.18 -0.54 -9.77
CA ARG A 70 0.56 0.69 -9.45
C ARG A 70 2.03 0.41 -9.17
N ALA A 71 2.33 -0.67 -8.47
CA ALA A 71 3.72 -1.08 -8.25
C ALA A 71 4.43 -1.34 -9.58
N GLY A 72 3.74 -2.01 -10.51
CA GLY A 72 4.28 -2.26 -11.86
C GLY A 72 4.54 -0.98 -12.63
N GLU A 73 3.65 0.00 -12.55
CA GLU A 73 3.86 1.31 -13.18
C GLU A 73 5.07 2.03 -12.62
N MET A 74 5.39 1.80 -11.36
CA MET A 74 6.56 2.38 -10.71
C MET A 74 7.85 1.57 -10.97
N GLY A 75 7.75 0.53 -11.80
CA GLY A 75 8.90 -0.28 -12.20
C GLY A 75 9.30 -1.35 -11.18
N VAL A 76 8.42 -1.67 -10.25
CA VAL A 76 8.66 -2.73 -9.26
C VAL A 76 8.10 -4.05 -9.78
N LYS A 77 8.92 -5.08 -9.80
CA LYS A 77 8.47 -6.43 -10.10
C LYS A 77 7.84 -7.02 -8.83
N ALA A 78 6.61 -7.45 -8.94
CA ALA A 78 5.87 -8.02 -7.82
C ALA A 78 5.35 -9.40 -8.18
N ASP A 79 5.58 -10.36 -7.29
CA ASP A 79 5.09 -11.73 -7.45
C ASP A 79 4.31 -12.09 -6.18
N PHE A 80 3.04 -11.70 -6.17
CA PHE A 80 2.20 -11.83 -4.99
C PHE A 80 1.28 -13.04 -5.11
N ILE A 81 1.04 -13.67 -3.96
CA ILE A 81 0.08 -14.77 -3.84
C ILE A 81 -1.31 -14.16 -3.68
N SER A 82 -2.26 -14.58 -4.53
CA SER A 82 -3.65 -14.15 -4.41
C SER A 82 -4.32 -14.80 -3.21
N VAL A 83 -5.01 -13.99 -2.41
CA VAL A 83 -5.84 -14.45 -1.30
C VAL A 83 -7.30 -14.37 -1.74
N GLU A 84 -8.04 -15.48 -1.64
CA GLU A 84 -9.40 -15.56 -2.16
C GLU A 84 -10.43 -14.73 -1.41
N LYS A 85 -10.23 -14.51 -0.11
CA LYS A 85 -11.20 -13.82 0.73
C LYS A 85 -10.64 -12.49 1.22
N GLY A 86 -11.50 -11.51 1.29
CA GLY A 86 -11.18 -10.20 1.82
C GLY A 86 -10.65 -9.25 0.79
N LEU A 87 -10.11 -8.15 1.26
CA LEU A 87 -9.50 -7.11 0.45
C LEU A 87 -8.17 -6.71 1.04
N SER A 88 -7.20 -6.43 0.18
CA SER A 88 -6.00 -5.72 0.61
C SER A 88 -6.41 -4.39 1.24
N ARG A 89 -5.57 -3.86 2.10
CA ARG A 89 -5.97 -2.74 2.94
C ARG A 89 -5.76 -1.39 2.27
N ILE A 90 -6.56 -0.42 2.73
CA ILE A 90 -6.38 0.99 2.43
C ILE A 90 -5.89 1.65 3.72
N ASN A 91 -4.86 2.47 3.59
CA ASN A 91 -4.41 3.32 4.69
C ASN A 91 -4.70 4.78 4.33
N VAL A 92 -5.14 5.54 5.30
CA VAL A 92 -5.34 6.99 5.14
C VAL A 92 -4.28 7.69 5.96
N LYS A 93 -3.51 8.57 5.32
CA LYS A 93 -2.46 9.36 5.98
C LYS A 93 -2.82 10.83 5.89
N LEU A 94 -3.08 11.45 7.04
CA LEU A 94 -3.45 12.86 7.15
C LEU A 94 -2.18 13.67 7.43
N LYS A 95 -1.56 14.21 6.40
CA LYS A 95 -0.30 14.97 6.53
C LYS A 95 -0.43 16.21 7.38
N SER A 96 -1.57 16.90 7.27
CA SER A 96 -1.79 18.18 7.92
C SER A 96 -2.26 18.05 9.37
N VAL A 97 -2.40 16.84 9.90
CA VAL A 97 -2.88 16.59 11.26
C VAL A 97 -1.85 15.74 12.00
N ASP A 98 -0.69 16.33 12.27
CA ASP A 98 0.44 15.72 13.01
C ASP A 98 0.82 14.31 12.54
N GLY A 99 0.70 14.05 11.22
CA GLY A 99 1.03 12.75 10.66
C GLY A 99 0.08 11.64 11.10
N THR A 100 -1.17 11.98 11.39
CA THR A 100 -2.19 11.01 11.79
C THR A 100 -2.44 9.98 10.69
N GLU A 101 -2.51 8.71 11.06
CA GLU A 101 -2.76 7.62 10.13
C GLU A 101 -3.95 6.78 10.60
N ILE A 102 -4.74 6.33 9.63
CA ILE A 102 -5.80 5.35 9.85
C ILE A 102 -5.48 4.16 8.96
N ASN A 103 -5.10 3.07 9.57
CA ASN A 103 -4.63 1.89 8.83
C ASN A 103 -5.70 0.81 8.80
N GLY A 104 -6.01 0.32 7.59
CA GLY A 104 -6.89 -0.81 7.43
C GLY A 104 -6.24 -2.11 7.88
N CYS A 105 -7.07 -3.12 8.18
CA CYS A 105 -6.59 -4.42 8.64
C CYS A 105 -6.10 -5.31 7.51
N GLY A 106 -6.70 -5.19 6.33
CA GLY A 106 -6.41 -6.09 5.22
C GLY A 106 -7.03 -7.46 5.39
N PRO A 107 -6.69 -8.40 4.51
CA PRO A 107 -7.23 -9.75 4.56
C PRO A 107 -6.61 -10.55 5.70
N MET A 108 -7.35 -11.56 6.17
CA MET A 108 -6.80 -12.53 7.09
C MET A 108 -6.01 -13.56 6.27
N ILE A 109 -4.75 -13.75 6.60
CA ILE A 109 -3.90 -14.73 5.94
C ILE A 109 -3.87 -15.97 6.81
N GLU A 110 -4.54 -17.02 6.33
CA GLU A 110 -4.64 -18.29 7.04
C GLU A 110 -3.52 -19.23 6.62
N ASP A 111 -3.19 -20.20 7.50
CA ASP A 111 -2.17 -21.21 7.20
C ASP A 111 -2.49 -21.96 5.93
N ALA A 112 -3.76 -22.22 5.66
CA ALA A 112 -4.21 -22.92 4.46
C ALA A 112 -3.98 -22.13 3.18
N ALA A 113 -3.75 -20.83 3.26
CA ALA A 113 -3.45 -19.97 2.12
C ALA A 113 -1.95 -19.97 1.76
N GLY A 114 -1.15 -20.46 2.66
CA GLY A 114 0.31 -20.47 2.53
C GLY A 114 0.84 -21.62 1.70
#